data_667805ef35c2a379a27df216edbcc03a
#
_entry.id   667805ef35c2a379a27df216edbcc03a
#
_cell.length_a   1.000
_cell.length_b   1.000
_cell.length_c   1.000
_cell.angle_alpha   90.00
_cell.angle_beta   90.00
_cell.angle_gamma   90.00
#
_symmetry.space_group_name_H-M   'P 1'
#
loop_
_entity.id
_entity.type
_entity.pdbx_description
1 polymer ?
#
loop_
_entity_poly.entity_id
_entity_poly.type
_entity_poly.pdbx_seq_one_letter_code
_entity_poly.pdbx_strand_id
1 'polypeptide(L)'
;GQTKETLTTVQKKFGSECEVSDNFIKDLAKTGIIDRILTQAEYKESKSLAGSDGKKVGTIRGIKKLDDANKAGSRESKKCTLILVEGDSAKTMVMAGLNSEQRDYFGVFPLKGKLLNVKETKLEKIANNDEICNLKKIIGLEANKNYDQDFAVWPLRYGRIMVLTDQD
;
A
#
# COMPACT_ATOMS: atom_id res chain seq x y z
N GLY A 1 -0.69 33.52 -35.24
CA GLY A 1 -1.38 32.89 -34.09
C GLY A 1 -1.75 31.48 -34.45
N GLN A 2 -1.29 30.50 -33.66
CA GLN A 2 -1.76 29.12 -33.82
C GLN A 2 -3.16 29.00 -33.24
N THR A 3 -4.13 28.70 -34.10
CA THR A 3 -5.48 28.32 -33.67
C THR A 3 -5.44 26.88 -33.14
N LYS A 4 -5.79 26.70 -31.89
CA LYS A 4 -6.03 25.35 -31.33
C LYS A 4 -7.39 24.86 -31.88
N GLU A 5 -7.37 23.92 -32.77
CA GLU A 5 -8.58 23.20 -33.16
C GLU A 5 -8.85 22.11 -32.13
N THR A 6 -10.00 22.17 -31.51
CA THR A 6 -10.45 21.12 -30.59
C THR A 6 -11.21 20.07 -31.36
N LEU A 7 -10.75 18.84 -31.32
CA LEU A 7 -11.44 17.71 -31.93
C LEU A 7 -12.77 17.45 -31.21
N THR A 8 -13.86 17.67 -31.89
CA THR A 8 -15.23 17.47 -31.38
C THR A 8 -15.80 16.09 -31.71
N THR A 9 -15.10 15.31 -32.53
CA THR A 9 -15.54 13.98 -32.95
C THR A 9 -15.28 12.97 -31.85
N VAL A 10 -16.27 12.16 -31.50
CA VAL A 10 -16.10 11.06 -30.50
C VAL A 10 -15.07 10.07 -31.02
N GLN A 11 -14.22 9.56 -30.11
CA GLN A 11 -13.10 8.66 -30.41
C GLN A 11 -13.48 7.47 -31.30
N LYS A 12 -14.70 6.92 -31.13
CA LYS A 12 -15.23 5.82 -31.97
C LYS A 12 -15.48 6.19 -33.44
N LYS A 13 -15.57 7.48 -33.76
CA LYS A 13 -15.78 8.00 -35.14
C LYS A 13 -14.51 8.62 -35.73
N PHE A 14 -13.41 8.47 -35.00
CA PHE A 14 -12.16 9.13 -35.25
C PHE A 14 -11.12 8.08 -35.66
N GLY A 15 -10.58 8.22 -36.84
CA GLY A 15 -9.55 7.34 -37.36
C GLY A 15 -10.01 6.49 -38.55
N SER A 16 -9.07 5.95 -39.29
CA SER A 16 -9.29 4.90 -40.29
C SER A 16 -9.31 3.54 -39.59
N GLU A 17 -10.21 2.66 -39.97
CA GLU A 17 -10.13 1.25 -39.63
C GLU A 17 -8.87 0.66 -40.29
N CYS A 18 -7.89 0.30 -39.48
CA CYS A 18 -6.69 -0.37 -39.94
C CYS A 18 -6.72 -1.80 -39.42
N GLU A 19 -6.97 -2.76 -40.29
CA GLU A 19 -6.81 -4.17 -39.98
C GLU A 19 -5.33 -4.53 -40.04
N VAL A 20 -4.78 -4.84 -38.90
CA VAL A 20 -3.37 -5.24 -38.75
C VAL A 20 -3.24 -6.74 -39.01
N SER A 21 -2.40 -7.14 -39.99
CA SER A 21 -2.19 -8.55 -40.27
C SER A 21 -1.50 -9.29 -39.12
N ASP A 22 -1.83 -10.60 -38.96
CA ASP A 22 -1.19 -11.47 -37.96
C ASP A 22 0.34 -11.54 -38.10
N ASN A 23 0.84 -11.45 -39.35
CA ASN A 23 2.27 -11.43 -39.61
C ASN A 23 2.93 -10.16 -39.06
N PHE A 24 2.31 -9.00 -39.22
CA PHE A 24 2.81 -7.76 -38.64
C PHE A 24 2.84 -7.82 -37.13
N ILE A 25 1.80 -8.39 -36.48
CA ILE A 25 1.76 -8.57 -35.03
C ILE A 25 2.90 -9.49 -34.57
N LYS A 26 3.14 -10.59 -35.27
CA LYS A 26 4.26 -11.52 -34.98
C LYS A 26 5.63 -10.86 -35.12
N ASP A 27 5.80 -10.05 -36.16
CA ASP A 27 7.07 -9.35 -36.39
C ASP A 27 7.26 -8.22 -35.35
N LEU A 28 6.20 -7.52 -34.98
CA LEU A 28 6.23 -6.53 -33.90
C LEU A 28 6.64 -7.18 -32.56
N ALA A 29 6.11 -8.36 -32.25
CA ALA A 29 6.49 -9.09 -31.04
C ALA A 29 7.98 -9.44 -31.00
N LYS A 30 8.59 -9.78 -32.15
CA LYS A 30 10.04 -10.09 -32.26
C LYS A 30 10.94 -8.86 -32.05
N THR A 31 10.43 -7.64 -32.20
CA THR A 31 11.24 -6.41 -32.04
C THR A 31 11.60 -6.08 -30.60
N GLY A 32 11.04 -6.79 -29.62
CA GLY A 32 11.21 -6.50 -28.19
C GLY A 32 10.48 -5.24 -27.69
N ILE A 33 9.65 -4.61 -28.53
CA ILE A 33 8.85 -3.43 -28.14
C ILE A 33 7.87 -3.79 -27.03
N ILE A 34 7.22 -4.96 -27.13
CA ILE A 34 6.24 -5.44 -26.14
C ILE A 34 6.93 -5.62 -24.78
N ASP A 35 8.10 -6.26 -24.77
CA ASP A 35 8.86 -6.48 -23.53
C ASP A 35 9.28 -5.16 -22.88
N ARG A 36 9.67 -4.17 -23.69
CA ARG A 36 9.98 -2.82 -23.20
C ARG A 36 8.76 -2.11 -22.59
N ILE A 37 7.59 -2.24 -23.22
CA ILE A 37 6.33 -1.65 -22.71
C ILE A 37 5.95 -2.31 -21.39
N LEU A 38 6.04 -3.65 -21.30
CA LEU A 38 5.75 -4.40 -20.07
C LEU A 38 6.71 -4.01 -18.94
N THR A 39 8.01 -4.01 -19.21
CA THR A 39 9.03 -3.58 -18.23
C THR A 39 8.79 -2.14 -17.75
N GLN A 40 8.41 -1.25 -18.65
CA GLN A 40 8.11 0.14 -18.28
C GLN A 40 6.81 0.27 -17.46
N ALA A 41 5.80 -0.54 -17.76
CA ALA A 41 4.57 -0.61 -16.97
C ALA A 41 4.84 -1.13 -15.56
N GLU A 42 5.57 -2.24 -15.44
CA GLU A 42 6.00 -2.82 -14.15
C GLU A 42 6.83 -1.82 -13.32
N TYR A 43 7.74 -1.10 -13.97
CA TYR A 43 8.53 -0.06 -13.30
C TYR A 43 7.66 1.08 -12.75
N LYS A 44 6.66 1.54 -13.53
CA LYS A 44 5.74 2.59 -13.08
C LYS A 44 4.87 2.11 -11.91
N GLU A 45 4.38 0.89 -11.96
CA GLU A 45 3.58 0.28 -10.89
C GLU A 45 4.40 0.13 -9.60
N SER A 46 5.62 -0.41 -9.72
CA SER A 46 6.56 -0.54 -8.61
C SER A 46 6.88 0.80 -7.96
N LYS A 47 7.13 1.84 -8.77
CA LYS A 47 7.38 3.20 -8.28
C LYS A 47 6.17 3.81 -7.58
N SER A 48 4.95 3.54 -8.06
CA SER A 48 3.71 4.00 -7.43
C SER A 48 3.54 3.36 -6.03
N LEU A 49 3.80 2.06 -5.90
CA LEU A 49 3.75 1.35 -4.63
C LEU A 49 4.81 1.85 -3.65
N ALA A 50 6.03 2.14 -4.13
CA ALA A 50 7.13 2.63 -3.29
C ALA A 50 6.85 4.03 -2.71
N GLY A 51 6.00 4.83 -3.35
CA GLY A 51 5.58 6.14 -2.83
C GLY A 51 4.87 6.08 -1.48
N SER A 52 4.28 4.94 -1.13
CA SER A 52 3.59 4.70 0.15
C SER A 52 4.44 3.89 1.16
N ASP A 53 5.71 3.65 0.88
CA ASP A 53 6.58 2.82 1.71
C ASP A 53 6.73 3.35 3.13
N GLY A 54 6.72 2.43 4.07
CA GLY A 54 7.07 2.66 5.46
C GLY A 54 8.58 2.55 5.67
N LYS A 55 9.02 3.03 6.84
CA LYS A 55 10.40 2.86 7.31
C LYS A 55 10.38 2.45 8.76
N LYS A 56 11.38 1.70 9.19
CA LYS A 56 11.58 1.40 10.61
C LYS A 56 12.09 2.66 11.34
N VAL A 57 11.17 3.56 11.65
CA VAL A 57 11.45 4.77 12.44
C VAL A 57 10.83 4.66 13.83
N GLY A 58 11.45 5.27 14.84
CA GLY A 58 10.94 5.23 16.22
C GLY A 58 9.60 5.99 16.37
N THR A 59 9.41 7.06 15.63
CA THR A 59 8.18 7.89 15.73
C THR A 59 7.59 8.13 14.35
N ILE A 60 6.28 7.90 14.22
CA ILE A 60 5.50 8.25 13.03
C ILE A 60 4.75 9.55 13.28
N ARG A 61 4.82 10.45 12.30
CA ARG A 61 4.05 11.69 12.29
C ARG A 61 3.02 11.69 11.16
N GLY A 62 1.91 12.39 11.35
CA GLY A 62 0.90 12.60 10.30
C GLY A 62 -0.21 11.56 10.22
N ILE A 63 -0.17 10.49 10.99
CA ILE A 63 -1.29 9.52 11.09
C ILE A 63 -2.08 9.83 12.36
N LYS A 64 -3.10 10.69 12.23
CA LYS A 64 -3.82 11.29 13.35
C LYS A 64 -4.52 10.32 14.31
N LYS A 65 -4.90 9.13 13.80
CA LYS A 65 -5.68 8.16 14.57
C LYS A 65 -4.84 7.04 15.20
N LEU A 66 -3.54 7.03 14.94
CA LEU A 66 -2.63 6.05 15.51
C LEU A 66 -2.30 6.39 16.95
N ASP A 67 -2.55 5.47 17.87
CA ASP A 67 -1.88 5.42 19.18
C ASP A 67 -0.74 4.40 19.07
N ASP A 68 0.47 4.90 18.89
CA ASP A 68 1.64 4.09 18.60
C ASP A 68 2.18 3.44 19.89
N ALA A 69 2.75 2.24 19.79
CA ALA A 69 3.47 1.65 20.92
C ALA A 69 4.78 2.43 21.17
N ASN A 70 5.12 2.72 22.43
CA ASN A 70 6.32 3.49 22.76
C ASN A 70 7.61 2.83 22.25
N LYS A 71 7.64 1.48 22.18
CA LYS A 71 8.79 0.70 21.70
C LYS A 71 8.72 0.36 20.20
N ALA A 72 7.68 0.80 19.47
CA ALA A 72 7.59 0.56 18.04
C ALA A 72 8.76 1.20 17.29
N GLY A 73 9.35 0.48 16.34
CA GLY A 73 10.53 0.92 15.59
C GLY A 73 11.84 0.91 16.35
N SER A 74 11.85 0.59 17.63
CA SER A 74 13.06 0.43 18.45
C SER A 74 13.71 -0.95 18.26
N ARG A 75 14.73 -1.26 19.05
CA ARG A 75 15.34 -2.60 19.09
C ARG A 75 14.36 -3.67 19.61
N GLU A 76 13.35 -3.26 20.38
CA GLU A 76 12.33 -4.15 20.94
C GLU A 76 11.08 -4.27 20.08
N SER A 77 11.06 -3.68 18.87
CA SER A 77 9.91 -3.66 17.97
C SER A 77 9.35 -5.04 17.62
N LYS A 78 10.18 -6.08 17.62
CA LYS A 78 9.75 -7.48 17.44
C LYS A 78 8.76 -7.94 18.52
N LYS A 79 8.80 -7.36 19.73
CA LYS A 79 7.87 -7.65 20.82
C LYS A 79 6.57 -6.86 20.69
N CYS A 80 6.56 -5.78 19.90
CA CYS A 80 5.39 -4.91 19.78
C CYS A 80 4.29 -5.55 18.94
N THR A 81 3.04 -5.29 19.34
CA THR A 81 1.82 -5.73 18.66
C THR A 81 1.02 -4.52 18.23
N LEU A 82 0.66 -4.46 16.94
CA LEU A 82 -0.28 -3.49 16.42
C LEU A 82 -1.69 -4.08 16.49
N ILE A 83 -2.59 -3.43 17.21
CA ILE A 83 -4.00 -3.81 17.31
C ILE A 83 -4.78 -2.98 16.28
N LEU A 84 -5.42 -3.66 15.35
CA LEU A 84 -6.33 -3.07 14.37
C LEU A 84 -7.75 -3.27 14.87
N VAL A 85 -8.51 -2.20 14.99
CA VAL A 85 -9.88 -2.23 15.51
C VAL A 85 -10.87 -1.64 14.52
N GLU A 86 -12.13 -2.04 14.60
CA GLU A 86 -13.19 -1.47 13.78
C GLU A 86 -13.73 -0.19 14.41
N GLY A 87 -13.18 0.94 13.96
CA GLY A 87 -13.66 2.27 14.33
C GLY A 87 -13.10 2.85 15.63
N ASP A 88 -13.45 4.11 15.87
CA ASP A 88 -12.90 4.91 16.96
C ASP A 88 -13.43 4.47 18.35
N SER A 89 -14.64 3.95 18.43
CA SER A 89 -15.24 3.47 19.68
C SER A 89 -14.48 2.25 20.22
N ALA A 90 -14.21 1.26 19.37
CA ALA A 90 -13.42 0.09 19.73
C ALA A 90 -11.98 0.48 20.12
N LYS A 91 -11.38 1.45 19.42
CA LYS A 91 -10.08 2.02 19.79
C LYS A 91 -10.10 2.57 21.21
N THR A 92 -11.09 3.39 21.54
CA THR A 92 -11.22 4.00 22.89
C THR A 92 -11.32 2.93 23.96
N MET A 93 -12.09 1.87 23.73
CA MET A 93 -12.24 0.75 24.65
C MET A 93 -10.90 0.01 24.87
N VAL A 94 -10.19 -0.31 23.79
CA VAL A 94 -8.87 -0.97 23.89
C VAL A 94 -7.88 -0.08 24.64
N MET A 95 -7.80 1.21 24.31
CA MET A 95 -6.88 2.15 24.97
C MET A 95 -7.17 2.34 26.45
N ALA A 96 -8.44 2.29 26.85
CA ALA A 96 -8.82 2.35 28.27
C ALA A 96 -8.42 1.08 29.04
N GLY A 97 -8.35 -0.06 28.37
CA GLY A 97 -7.94 -1.33 28.96
C GLY A 97 -6.42 -1.52 29.09
N LEU A 98 -5.61 -0.74 28.36
CA LEU A 98 -4.15 -0.86 28.38
C LEU A 98 -3.54 -0.08 29.55
N ASN A 99 -2.76 -0.76 30.38
CA ASN A 99 -1.93 -0.12 31.42
C ASN A 99 -0.65 0.51 30.81
N SER A 100 0.14 1.23 31.62
CA SER A 100 1.35 1.94 31.17
C SER A 100 2.40 1.01 30.58
N GLU A 101 2.62 -0.18 31.14
CA GLU A 101 3.60 -1.15 30.64
C GLU A 101 3.14 -1.75 29.28
N GLN A 102 1.84 -2.01 29.17
CA GLN A 102 1.27 -2.51 27.92
C GLN A 102 1.36 -1.48 26.80
N ARG A 103 1.23 -0.19 27.09
CA ARG A 103 1.40 0.89 26.09
C ARG A 103 2.82 0.96 25.52
N ASP A 104 3.80 0.39 26.18
CA ASP A 104 5.14 0.24 25.62
C ASP A 104 5.16 -0.68 24.40
N TYR A 105 4.32 -1.72 24.40
CA TYR A 105 4.36 -2.78 23.40
C TYR A 105 3.11 -2.89 22.53
N PHE A 106 2.01 -2.26 22.90
CA PHE A 106 0.77 -2.31 22.13
C PHE A 106 0.44 -0.95 21.51
N GLY A 107 0.36 -0.91 20.17
CA GLY A 107 -0.19 0.22 19.43
C GLY A 107 -1.59 -0.10 18.96
N VAL A 108 -2.43 0.92 18.77
CA VAL A 108 -3.82 0.76 18.33
C VAL A 108 -4.10 1.67 17.15
N PHE A 109 -4.67 1.11 16.09
CA PHE A 109 -5.09 1.86 14.91
C PHE A 109 -6.51 1.47 14.48
N PRO A 110 -7.45 2.44 14.40
CA PRO A 110 -8.81 2.19 13.99
C PRO A 110 -8.93 2.19 12.46
N LEU A 111 -9.58 1.17 11.93
CA LEU A 111 -9.91 1.07 10.51
C LEU A 111 -11.18 1.86 10.21
N LYS A 112 -11.28 2.41 9.00
CA LYS A 112 -12.48 3.06 8.48
C LYS A 112 -13.33 2.05 7.71
N GLY A 113 -14.04 1.17 8.41
CA GLY A 113 -14.85 0.13 7.78
C GLY A 113 -14.02 -1.02 7.20
N LYS A 114 -14.56 -1.69 6.19
CA LYS A 114 -13.93 -2.88 5.59
C LYS A 114 -12.68 -2.52 4.79
N LEU A 115 -11.59 -3.24 5.03
CA LEU A 115 -10.36 -3.08 4.25
C LEU A 115 -10.59 -3.42 2.78
N LEU A 116 -9.87 -2.73 1.90
CA LEU A 116 -9.86 -3.01 0.48
C LEU A 116 -9.39 -4.47 0.23
N ASN A 117 -10.21 -5.27 -0.48
CA ASN A 117 -9.74 -6.55 -0.98
C ASN A 117 -8.69 -6.33 -2.08
N VAL A 118 -7.44 -6.63 -1.76
CA VAL A 118 -6.30 -6.37 -2.65
C VAL A 118 -6.08 -7.48 -3.69
N LYS A 119 -6.72 -8.66 -3.54
CA LYS A 119 -6.45 -9.84 -4.37
C LYS A 119 -6.69 -9.61 -5.85
N GLU A 120 -7.72 -8.83 -6.20
CA GLU A 120 -8.12 -8.57 -7.59
C GLU A 120 -8.10 -7.07 -7.93
N THR A 121 -7.46 -6.28 -7.10
CA THR A 121 -7.44 -4.83 -7.23
C THR A 121 -6.17 -4.37 -7.95
N LYS A 122 -6.31 -3.43 -8.87
CA LYS A 122 -5.17 -2.80 -9.57
C LYS A 122 -4.23 -2.15 -8.56
N LEU A 123 -2.92 -2.28 -8.78
CA LEU A 123 -1.88 -1.74 -7.90
C LEU A 123 -2.00 -0.23 -7.69
N GLU A 124 -2.42 0.51 -8.71
CA GLU A 124 -2.69 1.95 -8.62
C GLU A 124 -3.76 2.28 -7.56
N LYS A 125 -4.85 1.50 -7.51
CA LYS A 125 -5.91 1.68 -6.50
C LYS A 125 -5.42 1.37 -5.09
N ILE A 126 -4.55 0.37 -4.96
CA ILE A 126 -3.90 0.01 -3.68
C ILE A 126 -2.98 1.15 -3.23
N ALA A 127 -2.14 1.66 -4.15
CA ALA A 127 -1.21 2.76 -3.88
C ALA A 127 -1.90 4.07 -3.47
N ASN A 128 -3.14 4.29 -3.93
CA ASN A 128 -3.94 5.48 -3.61
C ASN A 128 -4.92 5.25 -2.45
N ASN A 129 -4.93 4.08 -1.82
CA ASN A 129 -5.77 3.81 -0.67
C ASN A 129 -5.09 4.27 0.62
N ASP A 130 -5.64 5.30 1.26
CA ASP A 130 -5.07 5.92 2.46
C ASP A 130 -4.87 4.93 3.61
N GLU A 131 -5.80 3.99 3.82
CA GLU A 131 -5.68 3.01 4.91
C GLU A 131 -4.54 2.03 4.67
N ILE A 132 -4.43 1.49 3.45
CA ILE A 132 -3.32 0.62 3.07
C ILE A 132 -1.99 1.37 3.19
N CYS A 133 -1.93 2.61 2.70
CA CYS A 133 -0.74 3.46 2.82
C CYS A 133 -0.36 3.73 4.29
N ASN A 134 -1.36 4.02 5.14
CA ASN A 134 -1.14 4.23 6.56
C ASN A 134 -0.65 2.94 7.24
N LEU A 135 -1.26 1.79 6.97
CA LEU A 135 -0.82 0.49 7.50
C LEU A 135 0.62 0.17 7.09
N LYS A 136 1.00 0.37 5.82
CA LYS A 136 2.38 0.20 5.35
C LYS A 136 3.36 1.06 6.16
N LYS A 137 3.03 2.32 6.36
CA LYS A 137 3.85 3.26 7.16
C LYS A 137 3.91 2.85 8.63
N ILE A 138 2.78 2.50 9.24
CA ILE A 138 2.71 2.09 10.65
C ILE A 138 3.56 0.85 10.91
N ILE A 139 3.47 -0.15 10.05
CA ILE A 139 4.21 -1.40 10.17
C ILE A 139 5.67 -1.22 9.75
N GLY A 140 5.95 -0.30 8.84
CA GLY A 140 7.29 -0.08 8.28
C GLY A 140 7.57 -0.97 7.06
N LEU A 141 6.53 -1.34 6.28
CA LEU A 141 6.65 -2.17 5.10
C LEU A 141 7.17 -1.36 3.90
N GLU A 142 8.11 -1.94 3.17
CA GLU A 142 8.66 -1.42 1.91
C GLU A 142 8.19 -2.30 0.74
N ALA A 143 7.79 -1.68 -0.36
CA ALA A 143 7.43 -2.41 -1.58
C ALA A 143 8.65 -3.19 -2.12
N ASN A 144 8.40 -4.34 -2.72
CA ASN A 144 9.42 -5.21 -3.32
C ASN A 144 10.49 -5.76 -2.34
N LYS A 145 10.28 -5.61 -1.03
CA LYS A 145 11.17 -6.20 -0.04
C LYS A 145 10.59 -7.54 0.45
N ASN A 146 11.41 -8.57 0.42
CA ASN A 146 11.02 -9.87 0.95
C ASN A 146 11.27 -9.90 2.47
N TYR A 147 10.26 -10.33 3.23
CA TYR A 147 10.28 -10.45 4.69
C TYR A 147 10.26 -11.91 5.16
N ASP A 148 10.34 -12.92 4.25
CA ASP A 148 10.31 -14.34 4.57
C ASP A 148 11.66 -14.88 5.05
N GLN A 149 12.68 -14.04 5.11
CA GLN A 149 14.03 -14.42 5.53
C GLN A 149 14.29 -14.04 7.00
N ASP A 150 15.22 -14.74 7.63
CA ASP A 150 15.71 -14.35 8.94
C ASP A 150 16.55 -13.08 8.87
N PHE A 151 16.15 -12.09 9.66
CA PHE A 151 16.88 -10.84 9.78
C PHE A 151 17.69 -10.83 11.08
N ALA A 152 18.96 -10.47 11.00
CA ALA A 152 19.81 -10.23 12.18
C ALA A 152 19.20 -9.13 13.09
N VAL A 153 18.56 -8.13 12.48
CA VAL A 153 17.80 -7.09 13.18
C VAL A 153 16.40 -7.03 12.58
N TRP A 154 15.37 -7.12 13.43
CA TRP A 154 13.98 -7.08 12.99
C TRP A 154 13.69 -5.80 12.18
N PRO A 155 13.25 -5.91 10.92
CA PRO A 155 13.20 -4.78 10.00
C PRO A 155 11.93 -3.91 10.12
N LEU A 156 10.91 -4.40 10.84
CA LEU A 156 9.60 -3.76 10.95
C LEU A 156 9.44 -3.03 12.29
N ARG A 157 8.45 -2.15 12.36
CA ARG A 157 8.12 -1.41 13.59
C ARG A 157 7.32 -2.25 14.59
N TYR A 158 6.64 -3.28 14.12
CA TYR A 158 5.86 -4.23 14.91
C TYR A 158 6.25 -5.65 14.59
N GLY A 159 6.17 -6.54 15.57
CA GLY A 159 6.41 -7.98 15.39
C GLY A 159 5.14 -8.78 15.19
N ARG A 160 3.99 -8.22 15.57
CA ARG A 160 2.69 -8.89 15.49
C ARG A 160 1.59 -7.92 15.10
N ILE A 161 0.54 -8.45 14.49
CA ILE A 161 -0.71 -7.75 14.22
C ILE A 161 -1.83 -8.54 14.89
N MET A 162 -2.69 -7.84 15.62
CA MET A 162 -3.92 -8.37 16.20
C MET A 162 -5.10 -7.63 15.57
N VAL A 163 -6.10 -8.35 15.14
CA VAL A 163 -7.32 -7.77 14.56
C VAL A 163 -8.47 -8.02 15.52
N LEU A 164 -9.16 -6.96 15.91
CA LEU A 164 -10.34 -6.99 16.76
C LEU A 164 -11.50 -6.35 15.99
N THR A 165 -12.39 -7.18 15.50
CA THR A 165 -13.58 -6.79 14.74
C THR A 165 -14.81 -7.44 15.34
N ASP A 166 -15.98 -6.89 15.05
CA ASP A 166 -17.25 -7.51 15.40
C ASP A 166 -17.44 -8.82 14.64
N GLN A 167 -18.24 -9.69 15.20
CA GLN A 167 -18.60 -10.95 14.56
C GLN A 167 -19.72 -10.67 13.55
N ASP A 168 -19.39 -10.66 12.29
CA ASP A 168 -20.32 -10.60 11.16
C ASP A 168 -20.53 -11.98 10.52
#